data_4a387fb99f2c6406d9b33016cde45e15
#
_entry.id   4a387fb99f2c6406d9b33016cde45e15
#
_cell.length_a   1.000
_cell.length_b   1.000
_cell.length_c   1.000
_cell.angle_alpha   90.00
_cell.angle_beta   90.00
_cell.angle_gamma   90.00
#
_symmetry.space_group_name_H-M   'P 1'
#
loop_
_entity.id
_entity.type
_entity.pdbx_description
1 polymer ?
#
loop_
_entity_poly.entity_id
_entity_poly.type
_entity_poly.pdbx_seq_one_letter_code
_entity_poly.pdbx_strand_id
1 'polypeptide(L)'
;MKAAQKKMNTNYPIIELDNSKHSRPEKFWQLAFLAMEQLPVEIDTVLLGLGVCGGASVGWTFPRRTIMPKVDDCITLLMHTDEKFHYNLKEVGHFYLTENRDLMSIEQMEQDLVLKYGERRAKRVMKVWFDAYKSVDIVDTGVYDCYSKEYVERAKRESAIINVPYQYVPGSNIILEKLVSGKWDDQFLIIEKGGVMTEEDFGMTNKESLHTTY
;
A
#
# COMPACT_ATOMS: atom_id res chain seq x y z
N MET A 1 -7.44 -0.62 -9.11
CA MET A 1 -8.51 -1.61 -9.43
C MET A 1 -9.35 -1.23 -10.63
N LYS A 2 -10.08 -0.09 -10.67
CA LYS A 2 -10.95 0.30 -11.81
C LYS A 2 -10.22 0.31 -13.15
N ALA A 3 -9.01 0.88 -13.20
CA ALA A 3 -8.17 0.88 -14.41
C ALA A 3 -7.75 -0.53 -14.83
N ALA A 4 -7.40 -1.39 -13.88
CA ALA A 4 -7.07 -2.80 -14.14
C ALA A 4 -8.26 -3.55 -14.74
N GLN A 5 -9.45 -3.44 -14.14
CA GLN A 5 -10.66 -4.08 -14.68
C GLN A 5 -10.99 -3.59 -16.09
N LYS A 6 -10.90 -2.27 -16.32
CA LYS A 6 -11.14 -1.70 -17.67
C LYS A 6 -10.17 -2.29 -18.70
N LYS A 7 -8.87 -2.39 -18.38
CA LYS A 7 -7.85 -2.93 -19.29
C LYS A 7 -8.03 -4.42 -19.53
N MET A 8 -8.41 -5.17 -18.50
CA MET A 8 -8.57 -6.63 -18.57
C MET A 8 -9.99 -7.06 -18.99
N ASN A 9 -10.87 -6.11 -19.28
CA ASN A 9 -12.27 -6.34 -19.67
C ASN A 9 -13.03 -7.20 -18.63
N THR A 10 -12.82 -6.90 -17.34
CA THR A 10 -13.56 -7.51 -16.22
C THR A 10 -14.44 -6.47 -15.54
N ASN A 11 -15.45 -6.91 -14.80
CA ASN A 11 -16.43 -6.00 -14.16
C ASN A 11 -16.90 -6.59 -12.81
N TYR A 12 -15.96 -6.81 -11.88
CA TYR A 12 -16.30 -7.24 -10.53
C TYR A 12 -16.77 -6.04 -9.69
N PRO A 13 -17.72 -6.23 -8.77
CA PRO A 13 -18.06 -5.21 -7.78
C PRO A 13 -16.82 -4.82 -6.97
N ILE A 14 -16.65 -3.53 -6.69
CA ILE A 14 -15.54 -3.01 -5.89
C ILE A 14 -16.10 -2.47 -4.58
N ILE A 15 -15.56 -2.96 -3.46
CA ILE A 15 -15.76 -2.38 -2.14
C ILE A 15 -14.52 -1.59 -1.78
N GLU A 16 -14.68 -0.29 -1.61
CA GLU A 16 -13.62 0.60 -1.17
C GLU A 16 -13.63 0.66 0.37
N LEU A 17 -12.49 0.36 0.99
CA LEU A 17 -12.33 0.46 2.44
C LEU A 17 -11.93 1.88 2.83
N ASP A 18 -12.33 2.31 4.02
CA ASP A 18 -12.01 3.63 4.56
C ASP A 18 -10.50 3.76 4.84
N ASN A 19 -9.81 4.53 3.99
CA ASN A 19 -8.38 4.79 4.09
C ASN A 19 -7.97 5.57 5.35
N SER A 20 -8.89 6.26 6.03
CA SER A 20 -8.60 6.98 7.27
C SER A 20 -8.09 6.08 8.39
N LYS A 21 -8.29 4.77 8.25
CA LYS A 21 -7.83 3.73 9.20
C LYS A 21 -6.47 3.12 8.82
N HIS A 22 -5.88 3.52 7.70
CA HIS A 22 -4.61 2.96 7.23
C HIS A 22 -3.45 3.15 8.22
N SER A 23 -3.46 4.25 8.99
CA SER A 23 -2.50 4.48 10.08
C SER A 23 -2.63 3.47 11.26
N ARG A 24 -3.65 2.62 11.23
CA ARG A 24 -3.91 1.57 12.23
C ARG A 24 -4.21 0.26 11.51
N PRO A 25 -3.18 -0.49 11.08
CA PRO A 25 -3.34 -1.68 10.24
C PRO A 25 -4.34 -2.69 10.80
N GLU A 26 -4.32 -2.93 12.11
CA GLU A 26 -5.27 -3.85 12.77
C GLU A 26 -6.73 -3.43 12.55
N LYS A 27 -7.04 -2.13 12.70
CA LYS A 27 -8.41 -1.63 12.49
C LYS A 27 -8.82 -1.70 11.03
N PHE A 28 -7.87 -1.42 10.13
CA PHE A 28 -8.11 -1.53 8.70
C PHE A 28 -8.46 -2.98 8.31
N TRP A 29 -7.68 -3.96 8.79
CA TRP A 29 -7.94 -5.37 8.55
C TRP A 29 -9.23 -5.86 9.20
N GLN A 30 -9.58 -5.38 10.41
CA GLN A 30 -10.90 -5.66 11.01
C GLN A 30 -12.06 -5.22 10.09
N LEU A 31 -11.97 -4.03 9.49
CA LEU A 31 -12.98 -3.56 8.53
C LEU A 31 -13.01 -4.43 7.27
N ALA A 32 -11.86 -4.86 6.76
CA ALA A 32 -11.79 -5.76 5.62
C ALA A 32 -12.48 -7.11 5.91
N PHE A 33 -12.21 -7.71 7.07
CA PHE A 33 -12.84 -8.96 7.47
C PHE A 33 -14.35 -8.82 7.67
N LEU A 34 -14.82 -7.76 8.35
CA LEU A 34 -16.24 -7.47 8.49
C LEU A 34 -16.94 -7.31 7.14
N ALA A 35 -16.29 -6.60 6.19
CA ALA A 35 -16.82 -6.46 4.84
C ALA A 35 -16.92 -7.83 4.13
N MET A 36 -15.94 -8.71 4.28
CA MET A 36 -15.98 -10.06 3.70
C MET A 36 -17.08 -10.95 4.32
N GLU A 37 -17.31 -10.85 5.63
CA GLU A 37 -18.37 -11.60 6.32
C GLU A 37 -19.77 -11.19 5.85
N GLN A 38 -19.96 -9.90 5.56
CA GLN A 38 -21.23 -9.33 5.12
C GLN A 38 -21.55 -9.56 3.64
N LEU A 39 -20.61 -10.12 2.86
CA LEU A 39 -20.85 -10.42 1.45
C LEU A 39 -21.99 -11.45 1.28
N PRO A 40 -22.83 -11.30 0.23
CA PRO A 40 -23.79 -12.31 -0.15
C PRO A 40 -23.17 -13.70 -0.28
N VAL A 41 -23.97 -14.75 0.01
CA VAL A 41 -23.47 -16.14 0.05
C VAL A 41 -22.98 -16.61 -1.33
N GLU A 42 -23.51 -16.03 -2.40
CA GLU A 42 -23.14 -16.30 -3.78
C GLU A 42 -21.72 -15.82 -4.14
N ILE A 43 -21.16 -14.91 -3.35
CA ILE A 43 -19.79 -14.45 -3.51
C ILE A 43 -18.86 -15.38 -2.76
N ASP A 44 -18.22 -16.27 -3.48
CA ASP A 44 -17.33 -17.28 -2.91
C ASP A 44 -15.86 -16.79 -2.82
N THR A 45 -15.45 -15.88 -3.69
CA THR A 45 -14.06 -15.44 -3.83
C THR A 45 -13.93 -13.92 -3.72
N VAL A 46 -12.95 -13.47 -2.96
CA VAL A 46 -12.58 -12.05 -2.78
C VAL A 46 -11.20 -11.78 -3.35
N LEU A 47 -11.09 -10.75 -4.18
CA LEU A 47 -9.82 -10.26 -4.72
C LEU A 47 -9.37 -9.05 -3.90
N LEU A 48 -8.33 -9.18 -3.10
CA LEU A 48 -7.77 -8.10 -2.29
C LEU A 48 -6.65 -7.38 -3.05
N GLY A 49 -6.90 -6.15 -3.49
CA GLY A 49 -5.88 -5.29 -4.10
C GLY A 49 -5.06 -4.55 -3.03
N LEU A 50 -4.52 -5.29 -2.07
CA LEU A 50 -3.79 -4.78 -0.91
C LEU A 50 -2.51 -5.60 -0.72
N GLY A 51 -1.50 -5.01 -0.06
CA GLY A 51 -0.39 -5.76 0.51
C GLY A 51 -0.70 -6.20 1.94
N VAL A 52 0.28 -6.83 2.60
CA VAL A 52 0.17 -7.31 4.00
C VAL A 52 0.02 -6.12 4.98
N CYS A 53 0.59 -4.97 4.61
CA CYS A 53 0.45 -3.69 5.31
C CYS A 53 0.69 -3.83 6.83
N GLY A 54 1.93 -4.17 7.21
CA GLY A 54 2.35 -4.29 8.60
C GLY A 54 2.02 -5.61 9.29
N GLY A 55 1.61 -6.66 8.54
CA GLY A 55 1.42 -8.01 9.09
C GLY A 55 0.18 -8.18 9.98
N ALA A 56 -0.68 -7.18 10.06
CA ALA A 56 -1.82 -7.21 10.98
C ALA A 56 -2.92 -8.23 10.61
N SER A 57 -2.83 -8.84 9.43
CA SER A 57 -3.71 -9.93 8.97
C SER A 57 -3.16 -11.33 9.25
N VAL A 58 -1.89 -11.43 9.63
CA VAL A 58 -1.27 -12.72 9.97
C VAL A 58 -1.97 -13.33 11.20
N GLY A 59 -2.27 -14.63 11.11
CA GLY A 59 -3.00 -15.36 12.15
C GLY A 59 -4.53 -15.25 12.10
N TRP A 60 -5.09 -14.44 11.17
CA TRP A 60 -6.54 -14.34 11.03
C TRP A 60 -7.09 -15.41 10.10
N THR A 61 -8.29 -15.92 10.45
CA THR A 61 -9.03 -16.88 9.62
C THR A 61 -9.87 -16.15 8.58
N PHE A 62 -9.65 -16.44 7.31
CA PHE A 62 -10.36 -15.80 6.21
C PHE A 62 -11.76 -16.36 6.01
N PRO A 63 -12.84 -15.53 6.05
CA PRO A 63 -14.22 -16.01 5.96
C PRO A 63 -14.62 -16.40 4.54
N ARG A 64 -13.81 -16.05 3.54
CA ARG A 64 -14.02 -16.35 2.12
C ARG A 64 -12.71 -16.79 1.49
N ARG A 65 -12.79 -17.55 0.39
CA ARG A 65 -11.62 -17.74 -0.48
C ARG A 65 -11.09 -16.38 -0.90
N THR A 66 -9.82 -16.13 -0.67
CA THR A 66 -9.22 -14.81 -0.86
C THR A 66 -7.94 -14.93 -1.68
N ILE A 67 -7.84 -14.08 -2.70
CA ILE A 67 -6.64 -13.95 -3.53
C ILE A 67 -6.05 -12.57 -3.30
N MET A 68 -4.77 -12.50 -2.95
CA MET A 68 -4.07 -11.24 -2.72
C MET A 68 -2.63 -11.29 -3.20
N PRO A 69 -2.04 -10.15 -3.59
CA PRO A 69 -0.62 -10.08 -3.93
C PRO A 69 0.27 -10.38 -2.72
N LYS A 70 1.37 -11.10 -2.94
CA LYS A 70 2.41 -11.36 -1.93
C LYS A 70 3.38 -10.18 -1.83
N VAL A 71 2.91 -9.05 -1.38
CA VAL A 71 3.73 -7.83 -1.22
C VAL A 71 3.56 -7.26 0.18
N ASP A 72 4.60 -6.59 0.67
CA ASP A 72 4.60 -6.01 2.01
C ASP A 72 3.57 -4.88 2.18
N ASP A 73 3.36 -4.05 1.14
CA ASP A 73 2.35 -2.98 1.16
C ASP A 73 1.88 -2.54 -0.24
N CYS A 74 1.00 -1.55 -0.26
CA CYS A 74 0.43 -1.00 -1.49
C CYS A 74 1.46 -0.23 -2.35
N ILE A 75 2.57 0.25 -1.79
CA ILE A 75 3.62 0.92 -2.56
C ILE A 75 4.36 -0.11 -3.40
N THR A 76 4.83 -1.19 -2.77
CA THR A 76 5.47 -2.30 -3.48
C THR A 76 4.55 -2.89 -4.56
N LEU A 77 3.25 -3.02 -4.27
CA LEU A 77 2.26 -3.47 -5.25
C LEU A 77 2.30 -2.61 -6.53
N LEU A 78 2.42 -1.30 -6.40
CA LEU A 78 2.43 -0.36 -7.52
C LEU A 78 3.82 -0.21 -8.17
N MET A 79 4.90 -0.56 -7.48
CA MET A 79 6.28 -0.52 -7.99
C MET A 79 6.66 -1.74 -8.83
N HIS A 80 5.85 -2.80 -8.86
CA HIS A 80 6.07 -3.93 -9.74
C HIS A 80 6.01 -3.51 -11.21
N THR A 81 7.06 -3.80 -11.96
CA THR A 81 7.17 -3.51 -13.40
C THR A 81 7.49 -4.77 -14.21
N ASP A 82 7.70 -5.89 -13.55
CA ASP A 82 7.99 -7.20 -14.14
C ASP A 82 7.07 -8.30 -13.57
N GLU A 83 7.26 -9.53 -14.04
CA GLU A 83 6.47 -10.70 -13.63
C GLU A 83 7.16 -11.54 -12.55
N LYS A 84 8.24 -11.01 -11.94
CA LYS A 84 8.94 -11.74 -10.88
C LYS A 84 8.31 -11.44 -9.52
N PHE A 85 8.44 -12.40 -8.63
CA PHE A 85 8.05 -12.18 -7.24
C PHE A 85 9.03 -11.23 -6.54
N HIS A 86 8.48 -10.15 -5.96
CA HIS A 86 9.20 -9.21 -5.11
C HIS A 86 8.34 -8.91 -3.90
N TYR A 87 8.79 -9.30 -2.72
CA TYR A 87 8.06 -8.99 -1.49
C TYR A 87 8.10 -7.52 -1.14
N ASN A 88 9.27 -6.88 -1.30
CA ASN A 88 9.47 -5.44 -1.06
C ASN A 88 10.39 -4.85 -2.15
N LEU A 89 9.95 -3.75 -2.75
CA LEU A 89 10.70 -3.00 -3.77
C LEU A 89 11.11 -1.60 -3.29
N LYS A 90 10.75 -1.22 -2.06
CA LYS A 90 11.06 0.09 -1.51
C LYS A 90 12.53 0.17 -1.08
N GLU A 91 13.12 1.33 -1.30
CA GLU A 91 14.45 1.66 -0.81
C GLU A 91 14.37 2.40 0.53
N VAL A 92 15.33 2.13 1.41
CA VAL A 92 15.41 2.80 2.72
C VAL A 92 15.74 4.28 2.54
N GLY A 93 14.96 5.12 3.20
CA GLY A 93 15.12 6.57 3.12
C GLY A 93 14.40 7.20 1.92
N HIS A 94 13.45 6.51 1.32
CA HIS A 94 12.63 7.02 0.22
C HIS A 94 11.17 7.17 0.67
N PHE A 95 10.56 8.32 0.42
CA PHE A 95 9.15 8.58 0.70
C PHE A 95 8.35 8.52 -0.59
N TYR A 96 7.42 7.60 -0.69
CA TYR A 96 6.72 7.32 -1.94
C TYR A 96 5.37 8.04 -2.03
N LEU A 97 5.15 8.71 -3.16
CA LEU A 97 3.87 9.34 -3.51
C LEU A 97 3.18 8.53 -4.61
N THR A 98 1.90 8.28 -4.43
CA THR A 98 1.04 7.56 -5.40
C THR A 98 -0.19 8.37 -5.75
N GLU A 99 -1.09 7.82 -6.59
CA GLU A 99 -2.38 8.43 -6.90
C GLU A 99 -3.19 8.74 -5.64
N ASN A 100 -3.11 7.88 -4.64
CA ASN A 100 -3.85 8.06 -3.39
C ASN A 100 -3.20 9.14 -2.52
N ARG A 101 -3.78 10.34 -2.59
CA ARG A 101 -3.29 11.53 -1.88
C ARG A 101 -3.51 11.49 -0.37
N ASP A 102 -4.43 10.64 0.09
CA ASP A 102 -4.87 10.62 1.49
C ASP A 102 -4.09 9.61 2.35
N LEU A 103 -3.28 8.75 1.73
CA LEU A 103 -2.61 7.67 2.46
C LEU A 103 -1.55 8.16 3.43
N MET A 104 -0.67 9.06 2.99
CA MET A 104 0.35 9.70 3.83
C MET A 104 0.78 11.01 3.17
N SER A 105 0.87 12.08 3.96
CA SER A 105 1.38 13.37 3.53
C SER A 105 2.33 13.90 4.60
N ILE A 106 3.54 14.26 4.20
CA ILE A 106 4.53 14.90 5.07
C ILE A 106 3.98 16.25 5.56
N GLU A 107 3.29 16.98 4.67
CA GLU A 107 2.63 18.25 5.00
C GLU A 107 1.58 18.06 6.10
N GLN A 108 0.74 17.02 6.01
CA GLN A 108 -0.26 16.71 7.04
C GLN A 108 0.39 16.30 8.36
N MET A 109 1.45 15.47 8.31
CA MET A 109 2.20 15.09 9.50
C MET A 109 2.80 16.31 10.22
N GLU A 110 3.38 17.25 9.47
CA GLU A 110 3.89 18.49 10.04
C GLU A 110 2.78 19.31 10.70
N GLN A 111 1.64 19.49 10.02
CA GLN A 111 0.49 20.21 10.55
C GLN A 111 -0.05 19.59 11.84
N ASP A 112 -0.21 18.27 11.88
CA ASP A 112 -0.69 17.54 13.06
C ASP A 112 0.29 17.68 14.23
N LEU A 113 1.59 17.66 13.98
CA LEU A 113 2.61 17.88 14.99
C LEU A 113 2.60 19.33 15.50
N VAL A 114 2.40 20.32 14.60
CA VAL A 114 2.28 21.72 14.98
C VAL A 114 1.07 21.93 15.87
N LEU A 115 -0.08 21.39 15.52
CA LEU A 115 -1.30 21.47 16.33
C LEU A 115 -1.10 20.82 17.70
N LYS A 116 -0.40 19.71 17.78
CA LYS A 116 -0.22 18.95 19.03
C LYS A 116 0.87 19.49 19.94
N TYR A 117 1.97 19.98 19.38
CA TYR A 117 3.18 20.30 20.16
C TYR A 117 3.72 21.71 19.94
N GLY A 118 3.14 22.50 19.03
CA GLY A 118 3.63 23.80 18.58
C GLY A 118 4.82 23.70 17.62
N GLU A 119 5.03 24.76 16.84
CA GLU A 119 6.00 24.80 15.71
C GLU A 119 7.42 24.35 16.10
N ARG A 120 7.96 24.86 17.22
CA ARG A 120 9.35 24.56 17.62
C ARG A 120 9.58 23.08 17.90
N ARG A 121 8.60 22.38 18.49
CA ARG A 121 8.70 20.94 18.78
C ARG A 121 8.42 20.13 17.52
N ALA A 122 7.42 20.53 16.73
CA ALA A 122 7.10 19.89 15.45
C ALA A 122 8.33 19.82 14.55
N LYS A 123 9.02 20.96 14.32
CA LYS A 123 10.25 21.00 13.50
C LYS A 123 11.33 20.05 14.00
N ARG A 124 11.49 19.87 15.31
CA ARG A 124 12.47 18.92 15.86
C ARG A 124 12.07 17.47 15.62
N VAL A 125 10.79 17.14 15.79
CA VAL A 125 10.27 15.80 15.55
C VAL A 125 10.40 15.46 14.07
N MET A 126 9.95 16.35 13.17
CA MET A 126 10.09 16.19 11.72
C MET A 126 11.54 15.95 11.31
N LYS A 127 12.47 16.75 11.84
CA LYS A 127 13.91 16.56 11.56
C LYS A 127 14.40 15.16 11.96
N VAL A 128 14.01 14.66 13.13
CA VAL A 128 14.42 13.33 13.60
C VAL A 128 13.78 12.23 12.74
N TRP A 129 12.50 12.35 12.43
CA TRP A 129 11.78 11.33 11.63
C TRP A 129 12.32 11.22 10.21
N PHE A 130 12.70 12.33 9.61
CA PHE A 130 13.11 12.39 8.21
C PHE A 130 14.63 12.58 7.99
N ASP A 131 15.45 12.49 9.05
CA ASP A 131 16.90 12.70 8.97
C ASP A 131 17.61 11.72 8.02
N ALA A 132 17.09 10.49 7.92
CA ALA A 132 17.63 9.45 7.04
C ALA A 132 17.01 9.45 5.63
N TYR A 133 16.02 10.31 5.35
CA TYR A 133 15.38 10.33 4.04
C TYR A 133 16.27 11.02 3.01
N LYS A 134 16.22 10.50 1.78
CA LYS A 134 17.07 10.92 0.65
C LYS A 134 16.28 11.53 -0.48
N SER A 135 15.02 11.12 -0.66
CA SER A 135 14.15 11.59 -1.72
C SER A 135 12.67 11.41 -1.41
N VAL A 136 11.85 12.18 -2.13
CA VAL A 136 10.42 11.94 -2.31
C VAL A 136 10.23 11.36 -3.69
N ASP A 137 9.71 10.14 -3.78
CA ASP A 137 9.62 9.37 -5.01
C ASP A 137 8.19 9.31 -5.52
N ILE A 138 7.95 9.84 -6.71
CA ILE A 138 6.67 9.76 -7.40
C ILE A 138 6.61 8.43 -8.15
N VAL A 139 5.70 7.54 -7.78
CA VAL A 139 5.52 6.26 -8.45
C VAL A 139 4.69 6.47 -9.71
N ASP A 140 5.33 6.45 -10.88
CA ASP A 140 4.66 6.59 -12.18
C ASP A 140 4.13 5.23 -12.65
N THR A 141 2.84 5.00 -12.41
CA THR A 141 2.15 3.77 -12.83
C THR A 141 1.53 3.86 -14.22
N GLY A 142 1.54 5.03 -14.85
CA GLY A 142 0.86 5.29 -16.12
C GLY A 142 -0.68 5.28 -16.05
N VAL A 143 -1.29 5.12 -14.86
CA VAL A 143 -2.76 5.10 -14.68
C VAL A 143 -3.33 6.40 -14.13
N TYR A 144 -2.49 7.31 -13.69
CA TYR A 144 -2.87 8.64 -13.24
C TYR A 144 -1.88 9.67 -13.76
N ASP A 145 -2.29 10.95 -13.80
CA ASP A 145 -1.42 12.04 -14.28
C ASP A 145 -0.52 12.56 -13.15
N CYS A 146 0.60 11.85 -12.94
CA CYS A 146 1.63 12.26 -11.97
C CYS A 146 2.48 13.46 -12.47
N TYR A 147 2.33 13.87 -13.73
CA TYR A 147 3.00 15.02 -14.33
C TYR A 147 2.14 16.29 -14.31
N SER A 148 0.88 16.21 -13.86
CA SER A 148 0.03 17.40 -13.73
C SER A 148 0.69 18.45 -12.84
N LYS A 149 0.46 19.73 -13.16
CA LYS A 149 1.01 20.84 -12.37
C LYS A 149 0.68 20.72 -10.89
N GLU A 150 -0.55 20.34 -10.58
CA GLU A 150 -1.01 20.16 -9.20
C GLU A 150 -0.22 19.07 -8.45
N TYR A 151 0.00 17.92 -9.11
CA TYR A 151 0.73 16.81 -8.51
C TYR A 151 2.21 17.13 -8.29
N VAL A 152 2.86 17.76 -9.29
CA VAL A 152 4.25 18.20 -9.20
C VAL A 152 4.44 19.24 -8.09
N GLU A 153 3.54 20.22 -7.98
CA GLU A 153 3.60 21.20 -6.88
C GLU A 153 3.40 20.57 -5.50
N ARG A 154 2.57 19.52 -5.38
CA ARG A 154 2.49 18.71 -4.17
C ARG A 154 3.84 18.06 -3.86
N ALA A 155 4.42 17.34 -4.79
CA ALA A 155 5.72 16.66 -4.59
C ALA A 155 6.83 17.65 -4.18
N LYS A 156 6.83 18.85 -4.77
CA LYS A 156 7.75 19.92 -4.39
C LYS A 156 7.55 20.40 -2.94
N ARG A 157 6.31 20.56 -2.51
CA ARG A 157 6.02 20.94 -1.10
C ARG A 157 6.47 19.84 -0.14
N GLU A 158 6.07 18.59 -0.39
CA GLU A 158 6.44 17.43 0.43
C GLU A 158 7.98 17.33 0.56
N SER A 159 8.70 17.43 -0.54
CA SER A 159 10.16 17.33 -0.58
C SER A 159 10.85 18.52 0.13
N ALA A 160 10.29 19.73 -0.01
CA ALA A 160 10.83 20.93 0.63
C ALA A 160 10.71 20.88 2.17
N ILE A 161 9.63 20.32 2.72
CA ILE A 161 9.43 20.19 4.17
C ILE A 161 10.56 19.39 4.82
N ILE A 162 11.00 18.32 4.16
CA ILE A 162 12.07 17.44 4.67
C ILE A 162 13.44 17.70 4.05
N ASN A 163 13.53 18.71 3.17
CA ASN A 163 14.77 19.17 2.52
C ASN A 163 15.49 18.08 1.72
N VAL A 164 14.75 17.36 0.90
CA VAL A 164 15.28 16.35 -0.04
C VAL A 164 14.79 16.62 -1.47
N PRO A 165 15.44 16.10 -2.54
CA PRO A 165 14.91 16.20 -3.89
C PRO A 165 13.66 15.33 -4.05
N TYR A 166 12.85 15.61 -5.09
CA TYR A 166 11.86 14.65 -5.59
C TYR A 166 12.31 14.05 -6.91
N GLN A 167 11.87 12.86 -7.21
CA GLN A 167 12.16 12.14 -8.44
C GLN A 167 10.97 11.26 -8.86
N TYR A 168 11.01 10.75 -10.09
CA TYR A 168 10.07 9.76 -10.58
C TYR A 168 10.70 8.38 -10.51
N VAL A 169 9.93 7.40 -10.05
CA VAL A 169 10.31 5.99 -10.05
C VAL A 169 9.30 5.19 -10.87
N PRO A 170 9.76 4.17 -11.61
CA PRO A 170 8.87 3.37 -12.42
C PRO A 170 7.91 2.58 -11.55
N GLY A 171 6.67 2.51 -12.00
CA GLY A 171 5.62 1.69 -11.41
C GLY A 171 4.70 1.14 -12.49
N SER A 172 3.76 0.32 -12.10
CA SER A 172 2.76 -0.20 -13.03
C SER A 172 1.49 -0.67 -12.31
N ASN A 173 0.51 -1.07 -13.10
CA ASN A 173 -0.72 -1.67 -12.61
C ASN A 173 -0.76 -3.20 -12.85
N ILE A 174 0.38 -3.80 -13.24
CA ILE A 174 0.46 -5.19 -13.71
C ILE A 174 -0.06 -6.20 -12.68
N ILE A 175 0.26 -6.02 -11.41
CA ILE A 175 -0.21 -6.93 -10.35
C ILE A 175 -1.73 -6.86 -10.19
N LEU A 176 -2.31 -5.66 -10.23
CA LEU A 176 -3.77 -5.51 -10.18
C LEU A 176 -4.45 -6.04 -11.44
N GLU A 177 -3.81 -5.93 -12.60
CA GLU A 177 -4.29 -6.52 -13.86
C GLU A 177 -4.28 -8.05 -13.80
N LYS A 178 -3.21 -8.65 -13.29
CA LYS A 178 -3.12 -10.11 -13.05
C LYS A 178 -4.18 -10.54 -12.03
N LEU A 179 -4.35 -9.80 -10.94
CA LEU A 179 -5.33 -10.10 -9.90
C LEU A 179 -6.74 -10.21 -10.49
N VAL A 180 -7.17 -9.21 -11.27
CA VAL A 180 -8.55 -9.18 -11.83
C VAL A 180 -8.73 -10.08 -13.05
N SER A 181 -7.65 -10.53 -13.69
CA SER A 181 -7.73 -11.43 -14.86
C SER A 181 -7.69 -12.91 -14.52
N GLY A 182 -7.50 -13.27 -13.25
CA GLY A 182 -7.37 -14.68 -12.83
C GLY A 182 -5.99 -15.30 -13.08
N LYS A 183 -5.00 -14.53 -13.49
CA LYS A 183 -3.62 -14.99 -13.74
C LYS A 183 -2.81 -15.00 -12.43
N TRP A 184 -3.22 -15.83 -11.51
CA TRP A 184 -2.61 -15.92 -10.19
C TRP A 184 -1.47 -16.96 -10.19
N ASP A 185 -0.25 -16.47 -10.29
CA ASP A 185 0.99 -17.23 -10.20
C ASP A 185 1.62 -17.13 -8.79
N ASP A 186 2.93 -17.34 -8.69
CA ASP A 186 3.69 -17.28 -7.44
C ASP A 186 3.70 -15.89 -6.77
N GLN A 187 3.31 -14.83 -7.50
CA GLN A 187 3.14 -13.48 -6.95
C GLN A 187 1.87 -13.33 -6.10
N PHE A 188 1.00 -14.35 -6.06
CA PHE A 188 -0.27 -14.31 -5.34
C PHE A 188 -0.37 -15.35 -4.25
N LEU A 189 -0.95 -14.95 -3.13
CA LEU A 189 -1.41 -15.85 -2.08
C LEU A 189 -2.88 -16.19 -2.34
N ILE A 190 -3.19 -17.47 -2.33
CA ILE A 190 -4.55 -18.00 -2.42
C ILE A 190 -4.86 -18.65 -1.09
N ILE A 191 -5.79 -18.06 -0.35
CA ILE A 191 -6.24 -18.54 0.95
C ILE A 191 -7.64 -19.11 0.77
N GLU A 192 -7.81 -20.40 0.98
CA GLU A 192 -9.15 -21.01 0.93
C GLU A 192 -10.01 -20.55 2.11
N LYS A 193 -11.33 -20.63 1.96
CA LYS A 193 -12.27 -20.29 3.04
C LYS A 193 -11.94 -21.07 4.32
N GLY A 194 -11.78 -20.38 5.44
CA GLY A 194 -11.34 -20.96 6.71
C GLY A 194 -9.82 -21.13 6.85
N GLY A 195 -9.05 -20.80 5.80
CA GLY A 195 -7.59 -20.77 5.87
C GLY A 195 -7.08 -19.61 6.70
N VAL A 196 -5.85 -19.73 7.18
CA VAL A 196 -5.14 -18.73 7.99
C VAL A 196 -3.92 -18.26 7.22
N MET A 197 -3.69 -16.95 7.16
CA MET A 197 -2.47 -16.36 6.62
C MET A 197 -1.33 -16.49 7.64
N THR A 198 -0.16 -16.91 7.17
CA THR A 198 1.04 -17.08 8.00
C THR A 198 2.20 -16.23 7.47
N GLU A 199 3.22 -16.01 8.29
CA GLU A 199 4.46 -15.33 7.87
C GLU A 199 5.19 -16.12 6.78
N GLU A 200 5.11 -17.45 6.80
CA GLU A 200 5.74 -18.33 5.83
C GLU A 200 5.17 -18.16 4.41
N ASP A 201 3.89 -17.77 4.31
CA ASP A 201 3.22 -17.50 3.03
C ASP A 201 3.90 -16.40 2.21
N PHE A 202 4.66 -15.53 2.88
CA PHE A 202 5.41 -14.43 2.27
C PHE A 202 6.91 -14.69 2.19
N GLY A 203 7.38 -15.90 2.52
CA GLY A 203 8.79 -16.22 2.57
C GLY A 203 9.55 -15.57 3.73
N MET A 204 8.84 -15.06 4.71
CA MET A 204 9.42 -14.52 5.94
C MET A 204 9.79 -15.70 6.86
N THR A 205 10.97 -16.29 6.64
CA THR A 205 11.55 -17.23 7.59
C THR A 205 12.06 -16.47 8.80
N ASN A 206 11.98 -17.07 10.00
CA ASN A 206 12.28 -16.57 11.36
C ASN A 206 13.53 -15.71 11.59
N LYS A 207 14.20 -15.17 10.58
CA LYS A 207 15.40 -14.31 10.71
C LYS A 207 15.21 -12.86 10.27
N GLU A 208 14.11 -12.54 9.59
CA GLU A 208 13.80 -11.17 9.11
C GLU A 208 12.52 -10.59 9.73
N SER A 209 11.91 -11.34 10.64
CA SER A 209 10.73 -10.89 11.37
C SER A 209 11.09 -9.68 12.25
N LEU A 210 10.40 -8.58 12.04
CA LEU A 210 10.19 -7.51 13.02
C LEU A 210 11.22 -6.38 13.17
N HIS A 211 12.00 -6.02 12.16
CA HIS A 211 12.75 -4.74 12.21
C HIS A 211 12.42 -3.79 11.03
N THR A 212 11.18 -3.71 10.63
CA THR A 212 10.69 -2.53 9.90
C THR A 212 9.80 -1.72 10.84
N THR A 213 10.41 -1.19 11.87
CA THR A 213 9.79 -0.15 12.69
C THR A 213 9.87 1.15 11.89
N TYR A 214 8.69 1.71 11.58
CA TYR A 214 8.49 3.05 11.02
C TYR A 214 8.95 4.12 12.00
#